data_7f502420ec3f71dec1b6c87a793f7602
#
_entry.id   7f502420ec3f71dec1b6c87a793f7602
#
_cell.length_a   1.000
_cell.length_b   1.000
_cell.length_c   1.000
_cell.angle_alpha   90.00
_cell.angle_beta   90.00
_cell.angle_gamma   90.00
#
_symmetry.space_group_name_H-M   'P 1'
#
loop_
_entity.id
_entity.type
_entity.pdbx_description
1 polymer ?
#
loop_
_entity_poly.entity_id
_entity_poly.type
_entity_poly.pdbx_seq_one_letter_code
_entity_poly.pdbx_strand_id
1 'polypeptide(L)'
;MFSKPIFKQSIQANWKLWVIITFVAAMILSAFTVTFDAEGFAAIASAAEGTRFSNILSTMTSLLGSLENFYKLIAVILGIVYVVFTANNLVVNEVDSGSMAYTLSTPIKRSSVIFTKSIFLVLSIVLMYGIIGSTGLVAAQLKYQNVTGYTITDDVRAAAEALNQDEGYISERMYLILENDHAMREAAAVRNMDTEAYTIYLESVINDRSYEEAAAVITDERWDIYKDDEDMEDEDIEITAEELAADPTMLLLSNDALVTGAKVTGLSVNEYQQFINNEIVSLEQETEVAVKEEKTPNEEGTEATVQPAAEPAVMVSEDNADILMQLVIESSAKALNMETDQVADKIALIKDPVALEAAMAATDLTEQQIITMANNGMVSSAKAVDEALEFDTEAYIWLSVGLLLLILALSSISFFASTLFNRTGLALAIGGGIPFTFFIITMVQQLMDTSENLEYLTITTLFDTEAILTGGDFG
;
A
#
# COMPACT_ATOMS: atom_id res chain seq x y z
N MET A 1 -30.89 33.69 5.75
CA MET A 1 -29.97 33.97 4.63
C MET A 1 -29.99 32.88 3.55
N PHE A 2 -30.33 31.65 3.85
CA PHE A 2 -30.44 30.56 2.87
C PHE A 2 -31.78 30.62 2.08
N SER A 3 -31.73 30.44 0.75
CA SER A 3 -32.89 30.47 -0.14
C SER A 3 -33.11 29.11 -0.80
N LYS A 4 -34.14 28.38 -0.36
CA LYS A 4 -34.51 27.07 -0.94
C LYS A 4 -34.77 27.09 -2.46
N PRO A 5 -35.47 28.11 -3.03
CA PRO A 5 -35.68 28.17 -4.48
C PRO A 5 -34.37 28.29 -5.27
N ILE A 6 -33.43 29.13 -4.81
CA ILE A 6 -32.11 29.31 -5.47
C ILE A 6 -31.29 28.02 -5.38
N PHE A 7 -31.31 27.34 -4.24
CA PHE A 7 -30.63 26.08 -4.06
C PHE A 7 -31.16 25.00 -5.02
N LYS A 8 -32.48 24.88 -5.15
CA LYS A 8 -33.11 23.97 -6.10
C LYS A 8 -32.76 24.29 -7.55
N GLN A 9 -32.72 25.57 -7.92
CA GLN A 9 -32.28 26.03 -9.25
C GLN A 9 -30.83 25.63 -9.50
N SER A 10 -29.92 25.82 -8.54
CA SER A 10 -28.50 25.43 -8.63
C SER A 10 -28.34 23.92 -8.86
N ILE A 11 -29.13 23.08 -8.15
CA ILE A 11 -29.17 21.64 -8.40
C ILE A 11 -29.59 21.35 -9.83
N GLN A 12 -30.71 21.90 -10.28
CA GLN A 12 -31.27 21.64 -11.61
C GLN A 12 -30.32 22.05 -12.74
N ALA A 13 -29.53 23.11 -12.53
CA ALA A 13 -28.57 23.60 -13.52
C ALA A 13 -27.30 22.71 -13.61
N ASN A 14 -26.85 22.11 -12.51
CA ASN A 14 -25.54 21.48 -12.45
C ASN A 14 -25.55 19.95 -12.23
N TRP A 15 -26.71 19.33 -11.95
CA TRP A 15 -26.78 17.92 -11.57
C TRP A 15 -26.22 16.97 -12.63
N LYS A 16 -26.38 17.30 -13.95
CA LYS A 16 -25.85 16.43 -15.03
C LYS A 16 -24.34 16.35 -15.02
N LEU A 17 -23.68 17.51 -14.90
CA LEU A 17 -22.23 17.55 -14.82
C LEU A 17 -21.75 16.83 -13.56
N TRP A 18 -22.41 17.07 -12.43
CA TRP A 18 -22.10 16.42 -11.15
C TRP A 18 -22.18 14.88 -11.26
N VAL A 19 -23.29 14.36 -11.79
CA VAL A 19 -23.46 12.90 -11.97
C VAL A 19 -22.40 12.31 -12.89
N ILE A 20 -22.11 12.97 -14.04
CA ILE A 20 -21.13 12.46 -15.00
C ILE A 20 -19.74 12.40 -14.38
N ILE A 21 -19.28 13.49 -13.74
CA ILE A 21 -17.93 13.53 -13.15
C ILE A 21 -17.82 12.54 -12.00
N THR A 22 -18.83 12.49 -11.09
CA THR A 22 -18.85 11.53 -9.97
C THR A 22 -18.79 10.09 -10.46
N PHE A 23 -19.62 9.75 -11.45
CA PHE A 23 -19.68 8.39 -12.00
C PHE A 23 -18.38 7.99 -12.70
N VAL A 24 -17.82 8.89 -13.54
CA VAL A 24 -16.56 8.63 -14.23
C VAL A 24 -15.41 8.44 -13.23
N ALA A 25 -15.30 9.34 -12.24
CA ALA A 25 -14.24 9.24 -11.23
C ALA A 25 -14.37 7.97 -10.38
N ALA A 26 -15.60 7.65 -9.92
CA ALA A 26 -15.86 6.44 -9.15
C ALA A 26 -15.57 5.15 -9.96
N MET A 27 -15.93 5.14 -11.25
CA MET A 27 -15.68 4.00 -12.13
C MET A 27 -14.19 3.81 -12.39
N ILE A 28 -13.43 4.89 -12.65
CA ILE A 28 -11.98 4.80 -12.85
C ILE A 28 -11.30 4.33 -11.56
N LEU A 29 -11.65 4.89 -10.41
CA LEU A 29 -11.09 4.50 -9.11
C LEU A 29 -11.36 3.01 -8.83
N SER A 30 -12.60 2.57 -8.98
CA SER A 30 -12.96 1.16 -8.78
C SER A 30 -12.23 0.24 -9.76
N ALA A 31 -12.09 0.65 -11.03
CA ALA A 31 -11.34 -0.12 -12.03
C ALA A 31 -9.86 -0.23 -11.64
N PHE A 32 -9.22 0.87 -11.25
CA PHE A 32 -7.84 0.87 -10.75
C PHE A 32 -7.66 -0.10 -9.57
N THR A 33 -8.56 -0.01 -8.59
CA THR A 33 -8.50 -0.88 -7.41
C THR A 33 -8.67 -2.36 -7.77
N VAL A 34 -9.67 -2.69 -8.61
CA VAL A 34 -9.99 -4.09 -8.92
C VAL A 34 -8.98 -4.74 -9.87
N THR A 35 -8.36 -3.96 -10.76
CA THR A 35 -7.40 -4.47 -11.76
C THR A 35 -5.96 -4.26 -11.35
N PHE A 36 -5.70 -3.86 -10.11
CA PHE A 36 -4.34 -3.67 -9.62
C PHE A 36 -3.56 -5.00 -9.67
N ASP A 37 -2.35 -4.94 -10.21
CA ASP A 37 -1.43 -6.04 -10.38
C ASP A 37 -0.03 -5.59 -9.89
N ALA A 38 0.35 -6.03 -8.69
CA ALA A 38 1.59 -5.64 -8.04
C ALA A 38 2.83 -6.08 -8.84
N GLU A 39 2.84 -7.32 -9.35
CA GLU A 39 3.95 -7.85 -10.13
C GLU A 39 4.12 -7.09 -11.45
N GLY A 40 3.01 -6.84 -12.16
CA GLY A 40 3.01 -6.09 -13.41
C GLY A 40 3.49 -4.65 -13.22
N PHE A 41 3.09 -3.97 -12.17
CA PHE A 41 3.58 -2.62 -11.85
C PHE A 41 5.04 -2.61 -11.41
N ALA A 42 5.50 -3.59 -10.63
CA ALA A 42 6.90 -3.72 -10.25
C ALA A 42 7.80 -3.93 -11.47
N ALA A 43 7.41 -4.79 -12.42
CA ALA A 43 8.12 -4.99 -13.67
C ALA A 43 8.18 -3.72 -14.55
N ILE A 44 7.10 -2.94 -14.61
CA ILE A 44 7.09 -1.66 -15.32
C ILE A 44 7.98 -0.63 -14.62
N ALA A 45 7.95 -0.58 -13.29
CA ALA A 45 8.77 0.34 -12.50
C ALA A 45 10.26 0.05 -12.68
N SER A 46 10.69 -1.22 -12.63
CA SER A 46 12.08 -1.62 -12.86
C SER A 46 12.54 -1.29 -14.29
N ALA A 47 11.70 -1.54 -15.30
CA ALA A 47 12.01 -1.17 -16.69
C ALA A 47 12.10 0.35 -16.92
N ALA A 48 11.51 1.15 -16.03
CA ALA A 48 11.53 2.61 -16.09
C ALA A 48 12.64 3.23 -15.23
N GLU A 49 13.45 2.46 -14.55
CA GLU A 49 14.59 2.96 -13.76
C GLU A 49 15.52 3.82 -14.62
N GLY A 50 15.96 4.96 -14.04
CA GLY A 50 16.76 5.95 -14.74
C GLY A 50 15.99 6.84 -15.71
N THR A 51 14.69 6.64 -15.89
CA THR A 51 13.82 7.55 -16.64
C THR A 51 13.20 8.59 -15.72
N ARG A 52 12.61 9.67 -16.29
CA ARG A 52 11.89 10.70 -15.52
C ARG A 52 10.56 10.21 -14.94
N PHE A 53 10.13 9.02 -15.28
CA PHE A 53 8.89 8.41 -14.79
C PHE A 53 9.12 7.41 -13.65
N SER A 54 10.38 7.14 -13.29
CA SER A 54 10.73 6.16 -12.25
C SER A 54 10.01 6.44 -10.93
N ASN A 55 10.00 7.69 -10.47
CA ASN A 55 9.36 8.06 -9.20
C ASN A 55 7.84 7.84 -9.18
N ILE A 56 7.15 8.14 -10.28
CA ILE A 56 5.70 7.90 -10.36
C ILE A 56 5.42 6.40 -10.42
N LEU A 57 6.23 5.65 -11.15
CA LEU A 57 6.02 4.21 -11.32
C LEU A 57 6.42 3.42 -10.08
N SER A 58 7.44 3.85 -9.35
CA SER A 58 7.83 3.22 -8.09
C SER A 58 6.75 3.36 -7.00
N THR A 59 6.05 4.49 -6.92
CA THR A 59 4.92 4.64 -6.00
C THR A 59 3.72 3.79 -6.41
N MET A 60 3.57 3.45 -7.70
CA MET A 60 2.47 2.61 -8.19
C MET A 60 2.68 1.11 -7.96
N THR A 61 3.80 0.67 -7.38
CA THR A 61 4.05 -0.74 -7.09
C THR A 61 3.20 -1.28 -5.95
N SER A 62 2.66 -0.41 -5.08
CA SER A 62 1.70 -0.77 -4.04
C SER A 62 0.28 -0.34 -4.40
N LEU A 63 -0.71 -1.06 -3.86
CA LEU A 63 -2.13 -0.74 -4.04
C LEU A 63 -2.43 0.70 -3.57
N LEU A 64 -1.98 1.03 -2.37
CA LEU A 64 -2.21 2.35 -1.78
C LEU A 64 -1.49 3.46 -2.56
N GLY A 65 -0.25 3.24 -3.00
CA GLY A 65 0.49 4.18 -3.85
C GLY A 65 -0.13 4.35 -5.25
N SER A 66 -0.73 3.28 -5.80
CA SER A 66 -1.51 3.37 -7.04
C SER A 66 -2.75 4.24 -6.87
N LEU A 67 -3.46 4.11 -5.74
CA LEU A 67 -4.60 4.96 -5.38
C LEU A 67 -4.18 6.40 -5.11
N GLU A 68 -3.05 6.62 -4.46
CA GLU A 68 -2.43 7.93 -4.28
C GLU A 68 -2.24 8.65 -5.63
N ASN A 69 -1.65 7.97 -6.62
CA ASN A 69 -1.48 8.53 -7.96
C ASN A 69 -2.81 8.85 -8.64
N PHE A 70 -3.84 8.00 -8.45
CA PHE A 70 -5.19 8.34 -8.90
C PHE A 70 -5.69 9.66 -8.27
N TYR A 71 -5.51 9.81 -6.95
CA TYR A 71 -5.92 11.02 -6.24
C TYR A 71 -5.13 12.26 -6.69
N LYS A 72 -3.81 12.16 -6.80
CA LYS A 72 -2.94 13.27 -7.23
C LYS A 72 -3.21 13.76 -8.65
N LEU A 73 -3.51 12.86 -9.58
CA LEU A 73 -3.60 13.18 -11.00
C LEU A 73 -5.06 13.21 -11.50
N ILE A 74 -5.74 12.09 -11.46
CA ILE A 74 -7.05 11.93 -12.11
C ILE A 74 -8.14 12.62 -11.31
N ALA A 75 -8.19 12.41 -10.00
CA ALA A 75 -9.25 12.98 -9.16
C ALA A 75 -9.13 14.50 -9.03
N VAL A 76 -7.89 15.03 -8.96
CA VAL A 76 -7.65 16.48 -8.94
C VAL A 76 -8.11 17.14 -10.25
N ILE A 77 -7.73 16.60 -11.42
CA ILE A 77 -8.13 17.20 -12.71
C ILE A 77 -9.64 17.15 -12.92
N LEU A 78 -10.30 16.04 -12.58
CA LEU A 78 -11.75 15.92 -12.66
C LEU A 78 -12.45 16.90 -11.69
N GLY A 79 -11.89 17.07 -10.49
CA GLY A 79 -12.35 18.05 -9.51
C GLY A 79 -12.23 19.49 -10.01
N ILE A 80 -11.07 19.87 -10.57
CA ILE A 80 -10.86 21.18 -11.16
C ILE A 80 -11.88 21.44 -12.28
N VAL A 81 -12.06 20.49 -13.18
CA VAL A 81 -13.06 20.60 -14.27
C VAL A 81 -14.45 20.83 -13.68
N TYR A 82 -14.87 20.00 -12.71
CA TYR A 82 -16.17 20.16 -12.07
C TYR A 82 -16.35 21.56 -11.43
N VAL A 83 -15.36 21.97 -10.62
CA VAL A 83 -15.40 23.22 -9.86
C VAL A 83 -15.45 24.43 -10.80
N VAL A 84 -14.57 24.47 -11.81
CA VAL A 84 -14.47 25.59 -12.74
C VAL A 84 -15.78 25.78 -13.52
N PHE A 85 -16.32 24.71 -14.09
CA PHE A 85 -17.59 24.79 -14.82
C PHE A 85 -18.77 25.10 -13.93
N THR A 86 -18.83 24.50 -12.73
CA THR A 86 -19.94 24.74 -11.79
C THR A 86 -19.91 26.15 -11.23
N ALA A 87 -18.75 26.64 -10.77
CA ALA A 87 -18.60 28.01 -10.25
C ALA A 87 -18.97 29.05 -11.32
N ASN A 88 -18.51 28.83 -12.56
CA ASN A 88 -18.84 29.69 -13.67
C ASN A 88 -20.35 29.69 -13.98
N ASN A 89 -20.98 28.51 -13.97
CA ASN A 89 -22.42 28.38 -14.25
C ASN A 89 -23.28 28.95 -13.12
N LEU A 90 -22.82 28.90 -11.89
CA LEU A 90 -23.56 29.41 -10.73
C LEU A 90 -23.71 30.91 -10.70
N VAL A 91 -22.70 31.67 -11.13
CA VAL A 91 -22.71 33.13 -10.95
C VAL A 91 -22.54 33.87 -12.27
N VAL A 92 -21.33 33.82 -12.85
CA VAL A 92 -21.00 34.71 -13.99
C VAL A 92 -21.82 34.41 -15.25
N ASN A 93 -22.16 33.19 -15.54
CA ASN A 93 -22.99 32.80 -16.66
C ASN A 93 -24.43 33.38 -16.56
N GLU A 94 -24.96 33.45 -15.33
CA GLU A 94 -26.26 34.09 -15.09
C GLU A 94 -26.18 35.63 -15.22
N VAL A 95 -25.03 36.24 -14.86
CA VAL A 95 -24.78 37.67 -15.03
C VAL A 95 -24.64 38.02 -16.51
N ASP A 96 -23.80 37.29 -17.22
CA ASP A 96 -23.47 37.50 -18.64
C ASP A 96 -24.70 37.30 -19.56
N SER A 97 -25.54 36.29 -19.26
CA SER A 97 -26.80 36.04 -19.96
C SER A 97 -27.94 37.00 -19.56
N GLY A 98 -27.76 37.83 -18.54
CA GLY A 98 -28.77 38.73 -18.02
C GLY A 98 -29.85 38.02 -17.16
N SER A 99 -29.80 36.70 -16.99
CA SER A 99 -30.79 35.94 -16.19
C SER A 99 -30.74 36.31 -14.70
N MET A 100 -29.60 36.78 -14.21
CA MET A 100 -29.46 37.28 -12.83
C MET A 100 -30.41 38.45 -12.52
N ALA A 101 -30.78 39.26 -13.51
CA ALA A 101 -31.71 40.38 -13.34
C ALA A 101 -33.10 39.90 -12.88
N TYR A 102 -33.57 38.75 -13.36
CA TYR A 102 -34.84 38.16 -12.92
C TYR A 102 -34.75 37.67 -11.47
N THR A 103 -33.64 37.06 -11.07
CA THR A 103 -33.42 36.61 -9.69
C THR A 103 -33.39 37.80 -8.74
N LEU A 104 -32.75 38.93 -9.14
CA LEU A 104 -32.61 40.13 -8.31
C LEU A 104 -33.85 41.03 -8.35
N SER A 105 -34.83 40.82 -9.25
CA SER A 105 -36.13 41.50 -9.20
C SER A 105 -37.04 40.96 -8.11
N THR A 106 -36.72 39.80 -7.53
CA THR A 106 -37.41 39.25 -6.36
C THR A 106 -36.92 39.94 -5.07
N PRO A 107 -37.70 39.98 -3.99
CA PRO A 107 -37.30 40.64 -2.73
C PRO A 107 -36.26 39.83 -1.92
N ILE A 108 -35.22 39.31 -2.61
CA ILE A 108 -34.14 38.52 -2.05
C ILE A 108 -32.87 39.36 -2.01
N LYS A 109 -32.15 39.37 -0.86
CA LYS A 109 -30.88 40.12 -0.75
C LYS A 109 -29.80 39.45 -1.58
N ARG A 110 -28.96 40.20 -2.28
CA ARG A 110 -27.84 39.71 -3.11
C ARG A 110 -26.89 38.80 -2.33
N SER A 111 -26.61 39.13 -1.05
CA SER A 111 -25.79 38.31 -0.19
C SER A 111 -26.40 36.93 0.09
N SER A 112 -27.74 36.81 0.12
CA SER A 112 -28.44 35.54 0.28
C SER A 112 -28.32 34.65 -0.98
N VAL A 113 -28.27 35.24 -2.16
CA VAL A 113 -28.07 34.51 -3.43
C VAL A 113 -26.68 33.90 -3.46
N ILE A 114 -25.63 34.73 -3.27
CA ILE A 114 -24.23 34.28 -3.29
C ILE A 114 -23.99 33.22 -2.21
N PHE A 115 -24.44 33.46 -0.98
CA PHE A 115 -24.33 32.54 0.13
C PHE A 115 -25.00 31.18 -0.16
N THR A 116 -26.19 31.17 -0.77
CA THR A 116 -26.87 29.91 -1.12
C THR A 116 -26.12 29.15 -2.22
N LYS A 117 -25.55 29.85 -3.20
CA LYS A 117 -24.77 29.25 -4.29
C LYS A 117 -23.42 28.69 -3.80
N SER A 118 -22.76 29.39 -2.86
CA SER A 118 -21.53 28.86 -2.26
C SER A 118 -21.79 27.61 -1.42
N ILE A 119 -22.88 27.58 -0.63
CA ILE A 119 -23.28 26.36 0.11
C ILE A 119 -23.55 25.21 -0.87
N PHE A 120 -24.24 25.47 -1.99
CA PHE A 120 -24.47 24.44 -2.98
C PHE A 120 -23.15 23.88 -3.54
N LEU A 121 -22.19 24.73 -3.88
CA LEU A 121 -20.90 24.33 -4.42
C LEU A 121 -20.14 23.44 -3.41
N VAL A 122 -19.99 23.90 -2.15
CA VAL A 122 -19.33 23.15 -1.09
C VAL A 122 -20.02 21.79 -0.88
N LEU A 123 -21.34 21.78 -0.71
CA LEU A 123 -22.09 20.54 -0.44
C LEU A 123 -21.99 19.55 -1.61
N SER A 124 -22.01 20.05 -2.85
CA SER A 124 -21.88 19.21 -4.05
C SER A 124 -20.50 18.57 -4.16
N ILE A 125 -19.43 19.27 -3.78
CA ILE A 125 -18.06 18.76 -3.72
C ILE A 125 -17.94 17.68 -2.62
N VAL A 126 -18.43 17.97 -1.41
CA VAL A 126 -18.39 17.03 -0.28
C VAL A 126 -19.13 15.73 -0.64
N LEU A 127 -20.33 15.82 -1.24
CA LEU A 127 -21.08 14.64 -1.66
C LEU A 127 -20.38 13.88 -2.79
N MET A 128 -19.78 14.59 -3.74
CA MET A 128 -19.06 13.99 -4.86
C MET A 128 -17.86 13.16 -4.37
N TYR A 129 -16.98 13.75 -3.59
CA TYR A 129 -15.79 13.05 -3.08
C TYR A 129 -16.12 12.03 -1.99
N GLY A 130 -17.17 12.26 -1.22
CA GLY A 130 -17.70 11.24 -0.31
C GLY A 130 -18.15 9.96 -1.04
N ILE A 131 -18.82 10.10 -2.20
CA ILE A 131 -19.20 8.95 -3.03
C ILE A 131 -17.96 8.30 -3.66
N ILE A 132 -17.04 9.10 -4.24
CA ILE A 132 -15.83 8.58 -4.88
C ILE A 132 -14.98 7.81 -3.85
N GLY A 133 -14.69 8.41 -2.70
CA GLY A 133 -13.91 7.77 -1.64
C GLY A 133 -14.58 6.49 -1.11
N SER A 134 -15.91 6.54 -0.87
CA SER A 134 -16.66 5.34 -0.44
C SER A 134 -16.62 4.21 -1.47
N THR A 135 -16.68 4.52 -2.77
CA THR A 135 -16.63 3.48 -3.82
C THR A 135 -15.26 2.83 -3.92
N GLY A 136 -14.17 3.59 -3.77
CA GLY A 136 -12.81 3.04 -3.72
C GLY A 136 -12.58 2.16 -2.49
N LEU A 137 -13.01 2.64 -1.31
CA LEU A 137 -12.95 1.86 -0.07
C LEU A 137 -13.69 0.53 -0.19
N VAL A 138 -14.95 0.57 -0.66
CA VAL A 138 -15.74 -0.65 -0.86
C VAL A 138 -15.09 -1.58 -1.87
N ALA A 139 -14.53 -1.05 -2.98
CA ALA A 139 -13.86 -1.87 -3.98
C ALA A 139 -12.61 -2.57 -3.41
N ALA A 140 -11.79 -1.85 -2.62
CA ALA A 140 -10.61 -2.40 -1.96
C ALA A 140 -10.98 -3.47 -0.92
N GLN A 141 -11.93 -3.16 -0.04
CA GLN A 141 -12.38 -4.12 0.97
C GLN A 141 -13.00 -5.38 0.36
N LEU A 142 -13.83 -5.24 -0.68
CA LEU A 142 -14.47 -6.40 -1.31
C LEU A 142 -13.48 -7.31 -2.06
N LYS A 143 -12.38 -6.75 -2.56
CA LYS A 143 -11.42 -7.54 -3.33
C LYS A 143 -10.24 -8.04 -2.48
N TYR A 144 -9.70 -7.22 -1.58
CA TYR A 144 -8.42 -7.51 -0.93
C TYR A 144 -8.53 -7.79 0.57
N GLN A 145 -9.68 -7.55 1.19
CA GLN A 145 -9.84 -7.76 2.63
C GLN A 145 -11.05 -8.63 2.94
N ASN A 146 -10.95 -9.43 4.00
CA ASN A 146 -12.11 -10.07 4.59
C ASN A 146 -12.81 -9.13 5.61
N VAL A 147 -13.86 -9.61 6.25
CA VAL A 147 -14.64 -8.84 7.25
C VAL A 147 -13.81 -8.48 8.48
N THR A 148 -12.75 -9.23 8.78
CA THR A 148 -11.85 -9.04 9.91
C THR A 148 -10.59 -8.24 9.55
N GLY A 149 -10.45 -7.78 8.30
CA GLY A 149 -9.33 -6.96 7.84
C GLY A 149 -8.15 -7.73 7.24
N TYR A 150 -8.15 -9.07 7.27
CA TYR A 150 -7.07 -9.84 6.66
C TYR A 150 -7.05 -9.71 5.14
N THR A 151 -5.86 -9.58 4.58
CA THR A 151 -5.65 -9.53 3.13
C THR A 151 -6.03 -10.86 2.48
N ILE A 152 -6.80 -10.80 1.39
CA ILE A 152 -7.17 -11.95 0.56
C ILE A 152 -6.33 -11.90 -0.71
N THR A 153 -5.33 -12.75 -0.78
CA THR A 153 -4.43 -12.90 -1.93
C THR A 153 -4.94 -13.94 -2.94
N ASP A 154 -4.38 -13.98 -4.14
CA ASP A 154 -4.86 -14.88 -5.19
C ASP A 154 -4.58 -16.36 -4.88
N ASP A 155 -3.52 -16.68 -4.14
CA ASP A 155 -3.23 -18.02 -3.63
C ASP A 155 -4.23 -18.46 -2.55
N VAL A 156 -4.64 -17.55 -1.66
CA VAL A 156 -5.72 -17.82 -0.67
C VAL A 156 -7.03 -18.12 -1.40
N ARG A 157 -7.35 -17.40 -2.49
CA ARG A 157 -8.53 -17.69 -3.32
C ARG A 157 -8.45 -19.06 -3.96
N ALA A 158 -7.32 -19.40 -4.57
CA ALA A 158 -7.10 -20.72 -5.17
C ALA A 158 -7.23 -21.85 -4.15
N ALA A 159 -6.65 -21.66 -2.96
CA ALA A 159 -6.78 -22.61 -1.86
C ALA A 159 -8.23 -22.75 -1.37
N ALA A 160 -8.96 -21.65 -1.24
CA ALA A 160 -10.36 -21.65 -0.84
C ALA A 160 -11.25 -22.39 -1.84
N GLU A 161 -11.01 -22.19 -3.14
CA GLU A 161 -11.69 -22.94 -4.21
C GLU A 161 -11.37 -24.44 -4.13
N ALA A 162 -10.10 -24.81 -3.97
CA ALA A 162 -9.67 -26.21 -3.83
C ALA A 162 -10.27 -26.90 -2.60
N LEU A 163 -10.45 -26.15 -1.50
CA LEU A 163 -11.04 -26.63 -0.25
C LEU A 163 -12.58 -26.54 -0.26
N ASN A 164 -13.18 -25.89 -1.27
CA ASN A 164 -14.61 -25.56 -1.34
C ASN A 164 -15.07 -24.83 -0.06
N GLN A 165 -14.31 -23.84 0.36
CA GLN A 165 -14.55 -22.99 1.53
C GLN A 165 -14.65 -21.52 1.10
N ASP A 166 -15.11 -20.66 2.01
CA ASP A 166 -15.13 -19.21 1.82
C ASP A 166 -13.71 -18.63 1.88
N GLU A 167 -13.40 -17.65 1.02
CA GLU A 167 -12.08 -17.00 0.94
C GLU A 167 -11.70 -16.33 2.26
N GLY A 168 -12.64 -15.63 2.90
CA GLY A 168 -12.44 -15.01 4.21
C GLY A 168 -12.21 -16.04 5.32
N TYR A 169 -12.85 -17.21 5.24
CA TYR A 169 -12.61 -18.28 6.19
C TYR A 169 -11.20 -18.85 6.11
N ILE A 170 -10.67 -19.01 4.88
CA ILE A 170 -9.31 -19.51 4.66
C ILE A 170 -8.27 -18.43 4.99
N SER A 171 -8.53 -17.15 4.66
CA SER A 171 -7.62 -16.05 5.01
C SER A 171 -7.39 -15.92 6.52
N GLU A 172 -8.37 -16.27 7.35
CA GLU A 172 -8.21 -16.32 8.81
C GLU A 172 -7.49 -17.59 9.30
N ARG A 173 -7.42 -18.64 8.48
CA ARG A 173 -6.97 -19.99 8.86
C ARG A 173 -6.04 -20.58 7.81
N MET A 174 -5.01 -19.82 7.45
CA MET A 174 -4.08 -20.22 6.38
C MET A 174 -3.38 -21.56 6.65
N TYR A 175 -3.27 -21.99 7.92
CA TYR A 175 -2.77 -23.32 8.28
C TYR A 175 -3.54 -24.47 7.64
N LEU A 176 -4.82 -24.29 7.28
CA LEU A 176 -5.61 -25.30 6.58
C LEU A 176 -5.09 -25.60 5.17
N ILE A 177 -4.34 -24.65 4.58
CA ILE A 177 -3.67 -24.85 3.30
C ILE A 177 -2.52 -25.85 3.47
N LEU A 178 -1.75 -25.74 4.57
CA LEU A 178 -0.66 -26.67 4.88
C LEU A 178 -1.15 -28.12 5.09
N GLU A 179 -2.36 -28.28 5.60
CA GLU A 179 -2.95 -29.60 5.88
C GLU A 179 -3.51 -30.31 4.64
N ASN A 180 -3.57 -29.61 3.46
CA ASN A 180 -4.21 -30.16 2.27
C ASN A 180 -3.32 -30.07 1.02
N ASP A 181 -2.79 -31.21 0.55
CA ASP A 181 -1.90 -31.30 -0.60
C ASP A 181 -2.50 -30.72 -1.90
N HIS A 182 -3.84 -30.70 -2.05
CA HIS A 182 -4.47 -30.14 -3.24
C HIS A 182 -4.51 -28.63 -3.16
N ALA A 183 -4.95 -28.07 -2.05
CA ALA A 183 -4.97 -26.63 -1.82
C ALA A 183 -3.55 -26.05 -1.89
N MET A 184 -2.56 -26.74 -1.32
CA MET A 184 -1.15 -26.37 -1.37
C MET A 184 -0.64 -26.26 -2.81
N ARG A 185 -0.93 -27.22 -3.67
CA ARG A 185 -0.48 -27.19 -5.07
C ARG A 185 -1.15 -26.10 -5.89
N GLU A 186 -2.45 -25.90 -5.71
CA GLU A 186 -3.19 -24.85 -6.44
C GLU A 186 -2.71 -23.46 -6.01
N ALA A 187 -2.53 -23.23 -4.71
CA ALA A 187 -2.01 -21.98 -4.18
C ALA A 187 -0.57 -21.70 -4.64
N ALA A 188 0.32 -22.69 -4.53
CA ALA A 188 1.70 -22.58 -5.00
C ALA A 188 1.79 -22.27 -6.51
N ALA A 189 0.93 -22.91 -7.33
CA ALA A 189 0.90 -22.68 -8.76
C ALA A 189 0.52 -21.24 -9.14
N VAL A 190 -0.40 -20.59 -8.40
CA VAL A 190 -0.78 -19.20 -8.59
C VAL A 190 0.39 -18.25 -8.32
N ARG A 191 1.22 -18.58 -7.32
CA ARG A 191 2.42 -17.81 -6.95
C ARG A 191 3.66 -18.14 -7.80
N ASN A 192 3.53 -18.99 -8.81
CA ASN A 192 4.67 -19.51 -9.59
C ASN A 192 5.76 -20.16 -8.72
N MET A 193 5.39 -20.71 -7.55
CA MET A 193 6.28 -21.39 -6.61
C MET A 193 6.13 -22.91 -6.70
N ASP A 194 7.17 -23.64 -6.35
CA ASP A 194 7.00 -25.04 -6.04
C ASP A 194 6.45 -25.23 -4.61
N THR A 195 5.98 -26.41 -4.30
CA THR A 195 5.33 -26.68 -3.01
C THR A 195 6.27 -26.54 -1.82
N GLU A 196 7.58 -26.75 -1.98
CA GLU A 196 8.58 -26.60 -0.92
C GLU A 196 8.75 -25.11 -0.55
N ALA A 197 9.02 -24.27 -1.56
CA ALA A 197 9.16 -22.82 -1.37
C ALA A 197 7.84 -22.20 -0.86
N TYR A 198 6.70 -22.67 -1.37
CA TYR A 198 5.40 -22.19 -0.90
C TYR A 198 5.11 -22.59 0.54
N THR A 199 5.56 -23.77 0.99
CA THR A 199 5.46 -24.16 2.40
C THR A 199 6.25 -23.20 3.28
N ILE A 200 7.51 -22.91 2.93
CA ILE A 200 8.37 -21.98 3.67
C ILE A 200 7.72 -20.58 3.72
N TYR A 201 7.21 -20.10 2.59
CA TYR A 201 6.50 -18.82 2.52
C TYR A 201 5.27 -18.81 3.43
N LEU A 202 4.41 -19.80 3.33
CA LEU A 202 3.16 -19.87 4.08
C LEU A 202 3.37 -20.00 5.58
N GLU A 203 4.35 -20.82 6.01
CA GLU A 203 4.78 -20.93 7.41
C GLU A 203 5.28 -19.57 7.93
N SER A 204 6.08 -18.85 7.14
CA SER A 204 6.54 -17.52 7.51
C SER A 204 5.38 -16.53 7.66
N VAL A 205 4.45 -16.47 6.70
CA VAL A 205 3.28 -15.57 6.76
C VAL A 205 2.39 -15.89 7.98
N ILE A 206 2.16 -17.18 8.26
CA ILE A 206 1.39 -17.59 9.44
C ILE A 206 2.10 -17.19 10.73
N ASN A 207 3.42 -17.32 10.78
CA ASN A 207 4.22 -16.95 11.93
C ASN A 207 4.20 -15.44 12.17
N ASP A 208 4.51 -14.64 11.14
CA ASP A 208 4.47 -13.17 11.19
C ASP A 208 3.11 -12.69 11.71
N ARG A 209 2.02 -13.20 11.15
CA ARG A 209 0.66 -12.88 11.59
C ARG A 209 0.38 -13.32 13.05
N SER A 210 0.95 -14.44 13.49
CA SER A 210 0.78 -14.87 14.88
C SER A 210 1.42 -13.90 15.86
N TYR A 211 2.54 -13.28 15.48
CA TYR A 211 3.19 -12.23 16.26
C TYR A 211 2.40 -10.93 16.22
N GLU A 212 1.88 -10.51 15.06
CA GLU A 212 1.05 -9.30 14.93
C GLU A 212 -0.19 -9.36 15.85
N GLU A 213 -0.95 -10.44 15.76
CA GLU A 213 -2.15 -10.64 16.59
C GLU A 213 -1.83 -10.72 18.07
N ALA A 214 -0.73 -11.38 18.43
CA ALA A 214 -0.30 -11.48 19.81
C ALA A 214 0.23 -10.15 20.35
N ALA A 215 0.95 -9.37 19.54
CA ALA A 215 1.42 -8.03 19.88
C ALA A 215 0.25 -7.08 20.16
N ALA A 216 -0.79 -7.12 19.34
CA ALA A 216 -2.01 -6.34 19.55
C ALA A 216 -2.67 -6.68 20.91
N VAL A 217 -2.73 -7.96 21.29
CA VAL A 217 -3.26 -8.39 22.59
C VAL A 217 -2.41 -7.84 23.74
N ILE A 218 -1.07 -7.94 23.63
CA ILE A 218 -0.15 -7.46 24.68
C ILE A 218 -0.26 -5.94 24.80
N THR A 219 -0.37 -5.22 23.68
CA THR A 219 -0.59 -3.78 23.64
C THR A 219 -1.88 -3.40 24.36
N ASP A 220 -3.00 -4.10 24.10
CA ASP A 220 -4.27 -3.85 24.79
C ASP A 220 -4.17 -4.12 26.30
N GLU A 221 -3.47 -5.19 26.74
CA GLU A 221 -3.22 -5.47 28.14
C GLU A 221 -2.37 -4.38 28.81
N ARG A 222 -1.35 -3.85 28.11
CA ARG A 222 -0.51 -2.75 28.60
C ARG A 222 -1.28 -1.43 28.68
N TRP A 223 -2.12 -1.12 27.69
CA TRP A 223 -3.01 0.02 27.70
C TRP A 223 -3.90 0.02 28.94
N ASP A 224 -4.50 -1.12 29.29
CA ASP A 224 -5.36 -1.22 30.47
C ASP A 224 -4.61 -0.98 31.79
N ILE A 225 -3.31 -1.19 31.83
CA ILE A 225 -2.46 -0.97 32.99
C ILE A 225 -1.95 0.46 33.07
N TYR A 226 -1.49 1.05 31.95
CA TYR A 226 -0.69 2.29 31.92
C TYR A 226 -1.43 3.51 31.38
N LYS A 227 -2.65 3.41 30.86
CA LYS A 227 -3.43 4.51 30.29
C LYS A 227 -3.64 5.74 31.20
N ASP A 228 -3.52 5.58 32.50
CA ASP A 228 -3.65 6.64 33.49
C ASP A 228 -2.29 7.13 34.05
N ASP A 229 -1.17 6.65 33.49
CA ASP A 229 0.19 7.03 33.90
C ASP A 229 0.67 8.20 33.03
N GLU A 230 0.75 9.40 33.63
CA GLU A 230 1.16 10.62 32.93
C GLU A 230 2.64 10.63 32.48
N ASP A 231 3.44 9.69 32.96
CA ASP A 231 4.87 9.57 32.62
C ASP A 231 5.13 8.59 31.44
N MET A 232 4.09 7.89 30.96
CA MET A 232 4.19 6.95 29.82
C MET A 232 3.63 7.60 28.54
N GLU A 233 4.39 7.57 27.47
CA GLU A 233 3.94 7.98 26.15
C GLU A 233 3.23 6.80 25.45
N ASP A 234 2.34 7.09 24.51
CA ASP A 234 1.59 6.06 23.78
C ASP A 234 2.52 5.08 23.07
N GLU A 235 3.64 5.58 22.52
CA GLU A 235 4.68 4.78 21.88
C GLU A 235 5.38 3.79 22.84
N ASP A 236 5.48 4.11 24.13
CA ASP A 236 6.08 3.21 25.13
C ASP A 236 5.14 2.06 25.54
N ILE A 237 3.84 2.18 25.24
CA ILE A 237 2.80 1.18 25.55
C ILE A 237 2.66 0.18 24.41
N GLU A 238 2.76 0.65 23.16
CA GLU A 238 2.63 -0.18 21.97
C GLU A 238 3.77 -1.19 21.85
N ILE A 239 3.43 -2.41 21.45
CA ILE A 239 4.38 -3.49 21.14
C ILE A 239 4.19 -3.86 19.67
N THR A 240 5.26 -3.84 18.92
CA THR A 240 5.26 -4.25 17.51
C THR A 240 5.48 -5.75 17.36
N ALA A 241 5.06 -6.32 16.23
CA ALA A 241 5.36 -7.70 15.88
C ALA A 241 6.87 -7.97 15.79
N GLU A 242 7.65 -6.98 15.31
CA GLU A 242 9.11 -7.06 15.20
C GLU A 242 9.78 -7.12 16.56
N GLU A 243 9.35 -6.31 17.52
CA GLU A 243 9.85 -6.36 18.89
C GLU A 243 9.53 -7.70 19.55
N LEU A 244 8.33 -8.22 19.30
CA LEU A 244 7.91 -9.50 19.83
C LEU A 244 8.67 -10.68 19.19
N ALA A 245 8.99 -10.59 17.89
CA ALA A 245 9.83 -11.56 17.19
C ALA A 245 11.30 -11.50 17.67
N ALA A 246 11.80 -10.31 18.00
CA ALA A 246 13.14 -10.13 18.57
C ALA A 246 13.24 -10.63 20.02
N ASP A 247 12.17 -10.51 20.80
CA ASP A 247 12.09 -11.04 22.17
C ASP A 247 10.78 -11.82 22.40
N PRO A 248 10.69 -13.07 21.92
CA PRO A 248 9.48 -13.90 22.08
C PRO A 248 9.19 -14.29 23.54
N THR A 249 10.06 -13.97 24.49
CA THR A 249 9.80 -14.23 25.91
C THR A 249 8.59 -13.45 26.42
N MET A 250 8.28 -12.30 25.82
CA MET A 250 7.12 -11.48 26.15
C MET A 250 5.81 -12.23 25.92
N LEU A 251 5.73 -13.10 24.89
CA LEU A 251 4.56 -13.95 24.63
C LEU A 251 4.24 -14.90 25.81
N LEU A 252 5.28 -15.40 26.50
CA LEU A 252 5.10 -16.31 27.60
C LEU A 252 4.51 -15.64 28.85
N LEU A 253 4.48 -14.30 28.89
CA LEU A 253 3.93 -13.51 29.98
C LEU A 253 2.42 -13.27 29.85
N SER A 254 1.84 -13.35 28.63
CA SER A 254 0.42 -13.18 28.36
C SER A 254 -0.22 -14.50 27.90
N ASN A 255 -1.17 -15.00 28.69
CA ASN A 255 -1.92 -16.19 28.30
C ASN A 255 -2.85 -15.92 27.11
N ASP A 256 -3.40 -14.72 26.99
CA ASP A 256 -4.32 -14.35 25.93
C ASP A 256 -3.57 -14.17 24.60
N ALA A 257 -2.34 -13.64 24.62
CA ALA A 257 -1.46 -13.60 23.47
C ALA A 257 -1.07 -15.03 23.00
N LEU A 258 -0.75 -15.96 23.92
CA LEU A 258 -0.48 -17.36 23.57
C LEU A 258 -1.70 -18.05 22.95
N VAL A 259 -2.90 -17.80 23.47
CA VAL A 259 -4.15 -18.35 22.91
C VAL A 259 -4.40 -17.78 21.50
N THR A 260 -4.13 -16.48 21.29
CA THR A 260 -4.31 -15.83 20.01
C THR A 260 -3.34 -16.34 18.96
N GLY A 261 -2.04 -16.41 19.26
CA GLY A 261 -1.04 -16.98 18.37
C GLY A 261 -1.30 -18.45 18.03
N ALA A 262 -1.70 -19.25 19.02
CA ALA A 262 -2.12 -20.65 18.81
C ALA A 262 -3.31 -20.77 17.84
N LYS A 263 -4.27 -19.86 17.93
CA LYS A 263 -5.44 -19.83 17.02
C LYS A 263 -5.03 -19.51 15.57
N VAL A 264 -4.10 -18.58 15.38
CA VAL A 264 -3.59 -18.19 14.05
C VAL A 264 -2.81 -19.32 13.39
N THR A 265 -1.95 -20.00 14.16
CA THR A 265 -1.10 -21.11 13.69
C THR A 265 -1.84 -22.44 13.56
N GLY A 266 -3.06 -22.56 14.10
CA GLY A 266 -3.80 -23.83 14.17
C GLY A 266 -3.26 -24.81 15.19
N LEU A 267 -2.27 -24.44 15.97
CA LEU A 267 -1.67 -25.26 17.02
C LEU A 267 -2.51 -25.24 18.31
N SER A 268 -2.37 -26.25 19.15
CA SER A 268 -2.83 -26.10 20.52
C SER A 268 -1.95 -25.12 21.29
N VAL A 269 -2.46 -24.51 22.35
CA VAL A 269 -1.70 -23.54 23.17
C VAL A 269 -0.38 -24.13 23.67
N ASN A 270 -0.37 -25.42 24.04
CA ASN A 270 0.84 -26.09 24.49
C ASN A 270 1.85 -26.28 23.34
N GLU A 271 1.40 -26.64 22.15
CA GLU A 271 2.28 -26.81 20.99
C GLU A 271 2.83 -25.44 20.55
N TYR A 272 2.01 -24.39 20.54
CA TYR A 272 2.46 -23.02 20.24
C TYR A 272 3.47 -22.53 21.29
N GLN A 273 3.24 -22.77 22.57
CA GLN A 273 4.20 -22.44 23.62
C GLN A 273 5.53 -23.19 23.45
N GLN A 274 5.50 -24.46 22.99
CA GLN A 274 6.73 -25.21 22.67
C GLN A 274 7.43 -24.63 21.47
N PHE A 275 6.69 -24.21 20.43
CA PHE A 275 7.22 -23.52 19.27
C PHE A 275 7.96 -22.24 19.68
N ILE A 276 7.35 -21.37 20.47
CA ILE A 276 7.96 -20.15 21.01
C ILE A 276 9.22 -20.44 21.84
N ASN A 277 9.18 -21.45 22.71
CA ASN A 277 10.36 -21.85 23.48
C ASN A 277 11.53 -22.31 22.58
N ASN A 278 11.25 -23.00 21.48
CA ASN A 278 12.28 -23.40 20.51
C ASN A 278 12.87 -22.19 19.79
N GLU A 279 12.06 -21.20 19.42
CA GLU A 279 12.52 -19.94 18.83
C GLU A 279 13.44 -19.17 19.79
N ILE A 280 13.07 -19.04 21.06
CA ILE A 280 13.92 -18.42 22.09
C ILE A 280 15.30 -19.10 22.16
N VAL A 281 15.33 -20.45 22.18
CA VAL A 281 16.57 -21.20 22.20
C VAL A 281 17.41 -20.98 20.94
N SER A 282 16.78 -20.84 19.77
CA SER A 282 17.48 -20.57 18.51
C SER A 282 18.12 -19.17 18.52
N LEU A 283 17.38 -18.15 18.95
CA LEU A 283 17.88 -16.77 19.07
C LEU A 283 19.05 -16.68 20.08
N GLU A 284 18.98 -17.38 21.20
CA GLU A 284 20.08 -17.45 22.18
C GLU A 284 21.35 -18.05 21.56
N GLN A 285 21.21 -19.11 20.74
CA GLN A 285 22.35 -19.76 20.08
C GLN A 285 22.96 -18.86 19.01
N GLU A 286 22.19 -18.17 18.20
CA GLU A 286 22.67 -17.21 17.20
C GLU A 286 23.42 -16.07 17.86
N THR A 287 22.89 -15.52 18.93
CA THR A 287 23.54 -14.45 19.71
C THR A 287 24.86 -14.90 20.30
N GLU A 288 24.94 -16.15 20.80
CA GLU A 288 26.18 -16.73 21.37
C GLU A 288 27.26 -16.95 20.29
N VAL A 289 26.86 -17.31 19.06
CA VAL A 289 27.77 -17.47 17.91
C VAL A 289 28.29 -16.11 17.48
N ALA A 290 27.44 -15.10 17.29
CA ALA A 290 27.84 -13.75 16.91
C ALA A 290 28.82 -13.12 17.92
N VAL A 291 28.58 -13.28 19.22
CA VAL A 291 29.48 -12.79 20.27
C VAL A 291 30.84 -13.52 20.29
N LYS A 292 30.90 -14.78 19.84
CA LYS A 292 32.16 -15.52 19.72
C LYS A 292 33.01 -15.07 18.53
N GLU A 293 32.37 -14.73 17.41
CA GLU A 293 33.03 -14.22 16.21
C GLU A 293 33.65 -12.82 16.44
N GLU A 294 32.99 -11.95 17.19
CA GLU A 294 33.50 -10.60 17.53
C GLU A 294 34.70 -10.62 18.48
N LYS A 295 34.93 -11.73 19.17
CA LYS A 295 35.99 -11.85 20.20
C LYS A 295 37.28 -12.55 19.76
N THR A 296 37.48 -12.88 18.49
CA THR A 296 38.76 -13.45 18.00
C THR A 296 39.71 -12.37 17.47
N PRO A 297 40.68 -11.90 18.26
CA PRO A 297 41.84 -11.22 17.72
C PRO A 297 42.78 -12.25 17.09
N ASN A 298 43.36 -11.93 15.94
CA ASN A 298 44.38 -12.70 15.25
C ASN A 298 45.47 -13.24 16.23
N GLU A 299 45.54 -14.54 16.40
CA GLU A 299 46.79 -15.21 16.80
C GLU A 299 47.02 -16.47 15.96
N GLU A 300 48.19 -16.49 15.37
CA GLU A 300 48.71 -17.55 14.51
C GLU A 300 48.92 -18.87 15.24
N GLY A 301 48.52 -19.93 14.57
CA GLY A 301 49.23 -21.20 14.55
C GLY A 301 48.99 -22.16 15.71
N THR A 302 48.21 -23.24 15.47
CA THR A 302 48.66 -24.62 15.73
C THR A 302 47.66 -25.62 15.13
N GLU A 303 48.16 -26.57 14.29
CA GLU A 303 47.45 -27.69 13.75
C GLU A 303 46.83 -28.56 14.86
N ALA A 304 45.48 -28.71 14.81
CA ALA A 304 44.82 -29.81 15.50
C ALA A 304 43.74 -30.40 14.58
N THR A 305 43.90 -31.65 14.30
CA THR A 305 43.03 -32.54 13.54
C THR A 305 41.60 -32.48 14.05
N VAL A 306 40.70 -31.98 13.26
CA VAL A 306 39.24 -31.94 13.56
C VAL A 306 38.50 -32.87 12.60
N GLN A 307 37.66 -33.74 13.19
CA GLN A 307 36.66 -34.54 12.47
C GLN A 307 35.66 -33.58 11.76
N PRO A 308 35.03 -33.99 10.64
CA PRO A 308 34.13 -33.12 9.91
C PRO A 308 32.86 -32.89 10.74
N ALA A 309 32.78 -31.70 11.30
CA ALA A 309 31.53 -31.11 11.74
C ALA A 309 30.85 -30.47 10.50
N ALA A 310 29.54 -30.36 10.52
CA ALA A 310 28.75 -29.74 9.47
C ALA A 310 29.36 -28.37 9.08
N GLU A 311 29.48 -28.14 7.78
CA GLU A 311 30.00 -26.88 7.23
C GLU A 311 29.18 -25.71 7.78
N PRO A 312 29.84 -24.66 8.31
CA PRO A 312 29.12 -23.46 8.75
C PRO A 312 28.48 -22.81 7.53
N ALA A 313 27.21 -22.43 7.67
CA ALA A 313 26.55 -21.59 6.68
C ALA A 313 27.40 -20.32 6.50
N VAL A 314 27.93 -20.11 5.31
CA VAL A 314 28.65 -18.88 4.95
C VAL A 314 27.62 -17.77 5.03
N MET A 315 27.68 -16.92 6.05
CA MET A 315 26.93 -15.68 6.13
C MET A 315 27.41 -14.78 4.99
N VAL A 316 26.70 -14.79 3.89
CA VAL A 316 26.93 -13.89 2.77
C VAL A 316 26.35 -12.53 3.18
N SER A 317 27.13 -11.46 3.16
CA SER A 317 26.59 -10.12 3.38
C SER A 317 25.52 -9.83 2.31
N GLU A 318 24.46 -9.09 2.64
CA GLU A 318 23.34 -8.79 1.75
C GLU A 318 23.79 -8.34 0.36
N ASP A 319 24.77 -7.42 0.26
CA ASP A 319 25.36 -6.97 -1.00
C ASP A 319 25.97 -8.12 -1.86
N ASN A 320 26.47 -9.17 -1.23
CA ASN A 320 27.01 -10.33 -1.92
C ASN A 320 25.94 -11.35 -2.31
N ALA A 321 24.83 -11.39 -1.58
CA ALA A 321 23.71 -12.29 -1.87
C ALA A 321 23.03 -11.92 -3.18
N ASP A 322 22.79 -10.63 -3.41
CA ASP A 322 22.18 -10.12 -4.65
C ASP A 322 23.07 -10.40 -5.87
N ILE A 323 24.38 -10.17 -5.77
CA ILE A 323 25.34 -10.46 -6.84
C ILE A 323 25.37 -11.96 -7.16
N LEU A 324 25.35 -12.80 -6.13
CA LEU A 324 25.32 -14.26 -6.32
C LEU A 324 24.01 -14.72 -6.95
N MET A 325 22.87 -14.17 -6.50
CA MET A 325 21.57 -14.48 -7.10
C MET A 325 21.51 -14.08 -8.57
N GLN A 326 22.04 -12.92 -8.93
CA GLN A 326 22.13 -12.50 -10.32
C GLN A 326 22.98 -13.46 -11.15
N LEU A 327 24.14 -13.90 -10.65
CA LEU A 327 24.98 -14.89 -11.34
C LEU A 327 24.27 -16.25 -11.50
N VAL A 328 23.51 -16.68 -10.50
CA VAL A 328 22.68 -17.89 -10.56
C VAL A 328 21.61 -17.74 -11.65
N ILE A 329 20.89 -16.63 -11.70
CA ILE A 329 19.87 -16.36 -12.71
C ILE A 329 20.49 -16.32 -14.12
N GLU A 330 21.58 -15.58 -14.33
CA GLU A 330 22.26 -15.47 -15.64
C GLU A 330 22.78 -16.81 -16.16
N SER A 331 23.42 -17.60 -15.28
CA SER A 331 23.93 -18.92 -15.64
C SER A 331 22.82 -19.91 -15.95
N SER A 332 21.73 -19.87 -15.16
CA SER A 332 20.53 -20.69 -15.39
C SER A 332 19.83 -20.34 -16.70
N ALA A 333 19.64 -19.05 -16.96
CA ALA A 333 19.05 -18.56 -18.21
C ALA A 333 19.82 -19.01 -19.44
N LYS A 334 21.15 -18.90 -19.39
CA LYS A 334 22.05 -19.37 -20.48
C LYS A 334 21.96 -20.88 -20.66
N ALA A 335 21.87 -21.66 -19.61
CA ALA A 335 21.78 -23.12 -19.66
C ALA A 335 20.44 -23.59 -20.23
N LEU A 336 19.36 -22.91 -19.88
CA LEU A 336 17.99 -23.17 -20.36
C LEU A 336 17.72 -22.56 -21.75
N ASN A 337 18.65 -21.76 -22.30
CA ASN A 337 18.47 -20.99 -23.52
C ASN A 337 17.24 -20.08 -23.49
N MET A 338 17.10 -19.36 -22.35
CA MET A 338 16.04 -18.39 -22.05
C MET A 338 16.65 -17.01 -21.86
N GLU A 339 15.80 -15.95 -21.90
CA GLU A 339 16.20 -14.61 -21.48
C GLU A 339 16.34 -14.56 -19.97
N THR A 340 17.24 -13.72 -19.46
CA THR A 340 17.51 -13.58 -18.02
C THR A 340 16.24 -13.21 -17.26
N ASP A 341 15.45 -12.29 -17.80
CA ASP A 341 14.21 -11.82 -17.21
C ASP A 341 13.18 -12.96 -17.04
N GLN A 342 13.13 -13.91 -17.98
CA GLN A 342 12.22 -15.05 -17.90
C GLN A 342 12.56 -16.01 -16.74
N VAL A 343 13.83 -16.10 -16.36
CA VAL A 343 14.27 -16.90 -15.21
C VAL A 343 14.10 -16.11 -13.93
N ALA A 344 14.33 -14.80 -13.96
CA ALA A 344 14.07 -13.90 -12.83
C ALA A 344 12.58 -13.91 -12.44
N ASP A 345 11.67 -13.85 -13.44
CA ASP A 345 10.21 -13.94 -13.21
C ASP A 345 9.76 -15.33 -12.72
N LYS A 346 10.56 -16.36 -12.97
CA LYS A 346 10.25 -17.75 -12.60
C LYS A 346 11.45 -18.41 -11.93
N ILE A 347 11.79 -17.92 -10.76
CA ILE A 347 12.94 -18.37 -9.95
C ILE A 347 12.95 -19.91 -9.74
N ALA A 348 11.77 -20.54 -9.70
CA ALA A 348 11.64 -22.00 -9.64
C ALA A 348 12.37 -22.73 -10.77
N LEU A 349 12.63 -22.10 -11.93
CA LEU A 349 13.40 -22.67 -13.04
C LEU A 349 14.87 -22.92 -12.68
N ILE A 350 15.42 -22.25 -11.69
CA ILE A 350 16.78 -22.48 -11.16
C ILE A 350 16.92 -23.90 -10.63
N LYS A 351 15.83 -24.51 -10.16
CA LYS A 351 15.82 -25.89 -9.65
C LYS A 351 15.80 -26.95 -10.77
N ASP A 352 15.71 -26.55 -12.05
CA ASP A 352 15.88 -27.48 -13.16
C ASP A 352 17.32 -28.07 -13.13
N PRO A 353 17.51 -29.39 -13.30
CA PRO A 353 18.83 -30.01 -13.19
C PRO A 353 19.90 -29.39 -14.08
N VAL A 354 19.53 -28.90 -15.27
CA VAL A 354 20.48 -28.27 -16.23
C VAL A 354 20.85 -26.86 -15.75
N ALA A 355 19.89 -26.11 -15.26
CA ALA A 355 20.10 -24.79 -14.69
C ALA A 355 20.94 -24.85 -13.41
N LEU A 356 20.62 -25.81 -12.54
CA LEU A 356 21.29 -26.03 -11.26
C LEU A 356 22.79 -26.40 -11.46
N GLU A 357 23.10 -27.31 -12.39
CA GLU A 357 24.48 -27.65 -12.73
C GLU A 357 25.27 -26.44 -13.27
N ALA A 358 24.63 -25.61 -14.09
CA ALA A 358 25.25 -24.40 -14.60
C ALA A 358 25.47 -23.34 -13.53
N ALA A 359 24.53 -23.19 -12.61
CA ALA A 359 24.62 -22.25 -11.47
C ALA A 359 25.73 -22.69 -10.50
N MET A 360 25.82 -23.97 -10.16
CA MET A 360 26.91 -24.51 -9.34
C MET A 360 28.29 -24.27 -9.97
N ALA A 361 28.40 -24.45 -11.30
CA ALA A 361 29.66 -24.21 -12.05
C ALA A 361 30.03 -22.70 -12.10
N ALA A 362 29.07 -21.80 -12.02
CA ALA A 362 29.28 -20.35 -12.10
C ALA A 362 29.59 -19.70 -10.75
N THR A 363 29.10 -20.26 -9.63
CA THR A 363 29.14 -19.63 -8.31
C THR A 363 29.99 -20.37 -7.27
N ASP A 364 30.46 -21.59 -7.60
CA ASP A 364 31.13 -22.50 -6.64
C ASP A 364 30.25 -22.87 -5.43
N LEU A 365 28.92 -22.63 -5.49
CA LEU A 365 27.97 -23.01 -4.45
C LEU A 365 27.56 -24.47 -4.59
N THR A 366 27.16 -25.07 -3.46
CA THR A 366 26.57 -26.41 -3.45
C THR A 366 25.13 -26.39 -3.98
N GLU A 367 24.63 -27.53 -4.43
CA GLU A 367 23.23 -27.69 -4.87
C GLU A 367 22.25 -27.19 -3.81
N GLN A 368 22.46 -27.58 -2.54
CA GLN A 368 21.59 -27.19 -1.45
C GLN A 368 21.58 -25.67 -1.21
N GLN A 369 22.73 -25.02 -1.32
CA GLN A 369 22.83 -23.56 -1.15
C GLN A 369 22.08 -22.83 -2.26
N ILE A 370 22.16 -23.28 -3.51
CA ILE A 370 21.43 -22.69 -4.64
C ILE A 370 19.92 -22.88 -4.47
N ILE A 371 19.48 -24.08 -4.08
CA ILE A 371 18.07 -24.38 -3.81
C ILE A 371 17.53 -23.49 -2.67
N THR A 372 18.29 -23.35 -1.59
CA THR A 372 17.91 -22.48 -0.46
C THR A 372 17.82 -21.01 -0.92
N MET A 373 18.81 -20.55 -1.71
CA MET A 373 18.79 -19.20 -2.27
C MET A 373 17.58 -18.97 -3.18
N ALA A 374 17.25 -19.94 -4.05
CA ALA A 374 16.08 -19.88 -4.91
C ALA A 374 14.78 -19.86 -4.09
N ASN A 375 14.67 -20.68 -3.02
CA ASN A 375 13.52 -20.68 -2.13
C ASN A 375 13.37 -19.31 -1.44
N ASN A 376 14.44 -18.77 -0.87
CA ASN A 376 14.42 -17.46 -0.21
C ASN A 376 14.04 -16.35 -1.18
N GLY A 377 14.55 -16.38 -2.42
CA GLY A 377 14.18 -15.41 -3.44
C GLY A 377 12.69 -15.48 -3.80
N MET A 378 12.12 -16.68 -3.93
CA MET A 378 10.68 -16.85 -4.17
C MET A 378 9.84 -16.36 -2.97
N VAL A 379 10.26 -16.69 -1.76
CA VAL A 379 9.57 -16.24 -0.53
C VAL A 379 9.61 -14.73 -0.39
N SER A 380 10.77 -14.11 -0.62
CA SER A 380 10.92 -12.65 -0.56
C SER A 380 10.07 -11.94 -1.60
N SER A 381 10.05 -12.46 -2.84
CA SER A 381 9.19 -11.92 -3.91
C SER A 381 7.70 -12.04 -3.55
N ALA A 382 7.27 -13.17 -3.00
CA ALA A 382 5.89 -13.38 -2.59
C ALA A 382 5.47 -12.44 -1.46
N LYS A 383 6.33 -12.24 -0.45
CA LYS A 383 6.10 -11.27 0.64
C LYS A 383 6.00 -9.84 0.12
N ALA A 384 6.87 -9.44 -0.81
CA ALA A 384 6.81 -8.11 -1.42
C ALA A 384 5.48 -7.88 -2.16
N VAL A 385 4.91 -8.92 -2.79
CA VAL A 385 3.56 -8.84 -3.39
C VAL A 385 2.48 -8.68 -2.32
N ASP A 386 2.61 -9.37 -1.19
CA ASP A 386 1.64 -9.23 -0.08
C ASP A 386 1.67 -7.82 0.52
N GLU A 387 2.84 -7.29 0.81
CA GLU A 387 3.03 -5.91 1.26
C GLU A 387 2.44 -4.90 0.25
N ALA A 388 2.65 -5.15 -1.05
CA ALA A 388 2.10 -4.30 -2.11
C ALA A 388 0.56 -4.32 -2.15
N LEU A 389 -0.08 -5.37 -1.65
CA LEU A 389 -1.55 -5.51 -1.57
C LEU A 389 -2.13 -5.03 -0.24
N GLU A 390 -1.31 -4.70 0.74
CA GLU A 390 -1.77 -4.16 2.01
C GLU A 390 -2.57 -2.88 1.79
N PHE A 391 -3.71 -2.80 2.44
CA PHE A 391 -4.62 -1.67 2.31
C PHE A 391 -4.86 -1.02 3.66
N ASP A 392 -4.10 0.03 3.94
CA ASP A 392 -4.34 0.87 5.10
C ASP A 392 -5.59 1.74 4.88
N THR A 393 -6.64 1.39 5.59
CA THR A 393 -7.93 2.09 5.56
C THR A 393 -7.81 3.51 6.10
N GLU A 394 -6.98 3.75 7.11
CA GLU A 394 -6.81 5.05 7.73
C GLU A 394 -6.08 6.00 6.78
N ALA A 395 -4.95 5.59 6.24
CA ALA A 395 -4.21 6.36 5.23
C ALA A 395 -5.10 6.66 4.00
N TYR A 396 -5.90 5.69 3.54
CA TYR A 396 -6.85 5.92 2.45
C TYR A 396 -7.93 6.97 2.78
N ILE A 397 -8.47 6.96 4.00
CA ILE A 397 -9.44 7.97 4.45
C ILE A 397 -8.77 9.35 4.47
N TRP A 398 -7.55 9.46 5.00
CA TRP A 398 -6.81 10.72 5.01
C TRP A 398 -6.48 11.23 3.60
N LEU A 399 -6.12 10.37 2.66
CA LEU A 399 -5.98 10.73 1.24
C LEU A 399 -7.29 11.30 0.67
N SER A 400 -8.42 10.67 0.97
CA SER A 400 -9.73 11.13 0.49
C SER A 400 -10.13 12.49 1.11
N VAL A 401 -9.86 12.70 2.40
CA VAL A 401 -10.13 13.96 3.11
C VAL A 401 -9.19 15.06 2.63
N GLY A 402 -7.90 14.78 2.47
CA GLY A 402 -6.91 15.74 1.96
C GLY A 402 -7.27 16.25 0.57
N LEU A 403 -7.64 15.33 -0.34
CA LEU A 403 -8.13 15.72 -1.67
C LEU A 403 -9.39 16.58 -1.59
N LEU A 404 -10.36 16.21 -0.76
CA LEU A 404 -11.57 17.00 -0.56
C LEU A 404 -11.24 18.43 -0.13
N LEU A 405 -10.34 18.61 0.83
CA LEU A 405 -9.91 19.92 1.32
C LEU A 405 -9.20 20.72 0.23
N LEU A 406 -8.31 20.08 -0.54
CA LEU A 406 -7.66 20.71 -1.69
C LEU A 406 -8.66 21.22 -2.72
N ILE A 407 -9.63 20.40 -3.11
CA ILE A 407 -10.64 20.79 -4.10
C ILE A 407 -11.56 21.89 -3.54
N LEU A 408 -11.88 21.89 -2.25
CA LEU A 408 -12.60 22.99 -1.61
C LEU A 408 -11.79 24.29 -1.66
N ALA A 409 -10.49 24.27 -1.43
CA ALA A 409 -9.62 25.43 -1.55
C ALA A 409 -9.58 25.96 -3.00
N LEU A 410 -9.38 25.10 -3.99
CA LEU A 410 -9.42 25.47 -5.41
C LEU A 410 -10.81 25.99 -5.83
N SER A 411 -11.88 25.44 -5.25
CA SER A 411 -13.25 25.88 -5.51
C SER A 411 -13.50 27.33 -5.05
N SER A 412 -12.84 27.72 -3.95
CA SER A 412 -12.95 29.09 -3.43
C SER A 412 -12.36 30.12 -4.43
N ILE A 413 -11.24 29.79 -5.08
CA ILE A 413 -10.61 30.61 -6.10
C ILE A 413 -11.52 30.76 -7.33
N SER A 414 -12.04 29.64 -7.84
CA SER A 414 -12.93 29.62 -9.00
C SER A 414 -14.25 30.36 -8.74
N PHE A 415 -14.83 30.16 -7.57
CA PHE A 415 -16.06 30.81 -7.16
C PHE A 415 -15.86 32.32 -6.94
N PHE A 416 -14.75 32.73 -6.33
CA PHE A 416 -14.38 34.13 -6.17
C PHE A 416 -14.23 34.82 -7.51
N ALA A 417 -13.48 34.22 -8.45
CA ALA A 417 -13.34 34.75 -9.80
C ALA A 417 -14.71 34.90 -10.50
N SER A 418 -15.59 33.90 -10.35
CA SER A 418 -16.95 33.95 -10.91
C SER A 418 -17.80 35.09 -10.33
N THR A 419 -17.57 35.47 -9.07
CA THR A 419 -18.30 36.60 -8.45
C THR A 419 -17.72 37.97 -8.79
N LEU A 420 -16.43 38.06 -9.15
CA LEU A 420 -15.71 39.29 -9.39
C LEU A 420 -15.92 39.78 -10.83
N PHE A 421 -15.95 38.91 -11.81
CA PHE A 421 -16.03 39.25 -13.23
C PHE A 421 -17.46 39.18 -13.75
N ASN A 422 -17.76 40.10 -14.70
CA ASN A 422 -19.07 40.18 -15.33
C ASN A 422 -19.13 39.47 -16.71
N ARG A 423 -18.02 38.90 -17.16
CA ARG A 423 -17.91 38.19 -18.45
C ARG A 423 -17.46 36.76 -18.20
N THR A 424 -18.19 35.81 -18.72
CA THR A 424 -17.95 34.38 -18.61
C THR A 424 -16.52 33.99 -19.04
N GLY A 425 -16.04 34.53 -20.17
CA GLY A 425 -14.69 34.21 -20.67
C GLY A 425 -13.56 34.63 -19.72
N LEU A 426 -13.67 35.80 -19.08
CA LEU A 426 -12.65 36.30 -18.17
C LEU A 426 -12.67 35.54 -16.82
N ALA A 427 -13.86 35.26 -16.31
CA ALA A 427 -14.02 34.47 -15.08
C ALA A 427 -13.49 33.05 -15.28
N LEU A 428 -13.73 32.43 -16.43
CA LEU A 428 -13.24 31.11 -16.76
C LEU A 428 -11.71 31.12 -16.92
N ALA A 429 -11.14 32.14 -17.57
CA ALA A 429 -9.70 32.23 -17.76
C ALA A 429 -8.93 32.38 -16.43
N ILE A 430 -9.45 33.13 -15.49
CA ILE A 430 -8.79 33.34 -14.18
C ILE A 430 -9.19 32.23 -13.19
N GLY A 431 -10.49 31.96 -13.04
CA GLY A 431 -11.00 30.96 -12.10
C GLY A 431 -10.66 29.51 -12.49
N GLY A 432 -10.42 29.25 -13.77
CA GLY A 432 -9.92 27.97 -14.27
C GLY A 432 -8.41 27.95 -14.45
N GLY A 433 -7.85 29.06 -14.97
CA GLY A 433 -6.41 29.16 -15.27
C GLY A 433 -5.53 28.97 -14.03
N ILE A 434 -5.89 29.56 -12.89
CA ILE A 434 -5.11 29.42 -11.64
C ILE A 434 -5.11 27.97 -11.14
N PRO A 435 -6.24 27.27 -10.92
CA PRO A 435 -6.26 25.87 -10.53
C PRO A 435 -5.53 24.94 -11.50
N PHE A 436 -5.69 25.17 -12.82
CA PHE A 436 -4.97 24.40 -13.83
C PHE A 436 -3.46 24.64 -13.80
N THR A 437 -3.02 25.87 -13.57
CA THR A 437 -1.60 26.18 -13.44
C THR A 437 -1.01 25.48 -12.22
N PHE A 438 -1.70 25.48 -11.10
CA PHE A 438 -1.26 24.74 -9.91
C PHE A 438 -1.13 23.24 -10.19
N PHE A 439 -2.12 22.64 -10.85
CA PHE A 439 -2.06 21.25 -11.26
C PHE A 439 -0.87 20.93 -12.19
N ILE A 440 -0.61 21.78 -13.18
CA ILE A 440 0.55 21.62 -14.09
C ILE A 440 1.86 21.71 -13.32
N ILE A 441 2.00 22.67 -12.40
CA ILE A 441 3.21 22.80 -11.58
C ILE A 441 3.41 21.54 -10.75
N THR A 442 2.37 20.99 -10.13
CA THR A 442 2.45 19.73 -9.37
C THR A 442 2.86 18.55 -10.25
N MET A 443 2.32 18.44 -11.46
CA MET A 443 2.78 17.42 -12.42
C MET A 443 4.27 17.56 -12.78
N VAL A 444 4.73 18.81 -12.96
CA VAL A 444 6.15 19.07 -13.27
C VAL A 444 7.02 18.71 -12.07
N GLN A 445 6.58 18.98 -10.84
CA GLN A 445 7.29 18.60 -9.61
C GLN A 445 7.46 17.08 -9.51
N GLN A 446 6.41 16.32 -9.77
CA GLN A 446 6.48 14.84 -9.75
C GLN A 446 7.43 14.24 -10.80
N LEU A 447 7.69 14.97 -11.89
CA LEU A 447 8.59 14.55 -12.97
C LEU A 447 10.04 15.04 -12.79
N MET A 448 10.29 15.93 -11.84
CA MET A 448 11.58 16.60 -11.65
C MET A 448 12.00 16.55 -10.17
N ASP A 449 12.95 15.69 -9.81
CA ASP A 449 13.50 15.55 -8.45
C ASP A 449 14.14 16.82 -7.84
N THR A 450 14.23 17.92 -8.59
CA THR A 450 15.08 19.08 -8.23
C THR A 450 14.27 20.32 -7.83
N SER A 451 13.04 20.20 -7.39
CA SER A 451 12.12 21.34 -7.34
C SER A 451 11.72 21.84 -5.94
N GLU A 452 12.58 21.72 -4.92
CA GLU A 452 12.32 22.26 -3.55
C GLU A 452 11.75 23.69 -3.52
N ASN A 453 12.07 24.53 -4.51
CA ASN A 453 11.58 25.91 -4.58
C ASN A 453 10.17 26.04 -5.19
N LEU A 454 9.64 25.01 -5.87
CA LEU A 454 8.32 25.06 -6.48
C LEU A 454 7.20 24.70 -5.49
N GLU A 455 7.53 24.04 -4.38
CA GLU A 455 6.59 23.66 -3.34
C GLU A 455 5.83 24.86 -2.77
N TYR A 456 6.49 25.98 -2.59
CA TYR A 456 5.89 27.21 -2.05
C TYR A 456 5.01 27.98 -3.05
N LEU A 457 4.94 27.55 -4.32
CA LEU A 457 4.20 28.26 -5.36
C LEU A 457 2.76 27.80 -5.55
N THR A 458 2.39 26.64 -4.99
CA THR A 458 1.08 26.04 -5.25
C THR A 458 0.38 25.63 -3.95
N ILE A 459 -0.96 25.73 -3.94
CA ILE A 459 -1.79 25.22 -2.82
C ILE A 459 -1.84 23.69 -2.86
N THR A 460 -1.55 23.07 -4.00
CA THR A 460 -1.58 21.61 -4.17
C THR A 460 -0.52 20.91 -3.34
N THR A 461 0.56 21.58 -2.97
CA THR A 461 1.61 21.07 -2.07
C THR A 461 1.16 20.92 -0.62
N LEU A 462 0.04 21.58 -0.24
CA LEU A 462 -0.59 21.34 1.07
C LEU A 462 -1.28 19.96 1.16
N PHE A 463 -1.43 19.27 0.04
CA PHE A 463 -1.86 17.89 -0.02
C PHE A 463 -0.63 17.00 -0.12
N ASP A 464 0.08 16.88 0.99
CA ASP A 464 1.24 16.02 1.14
C ASP A 464 0.78 14.58 1.35
N THR A 465 0.81 13.81 0.30
CA THR A 465 0.37 12.43 0.32
C THR A 465 1.46 11.50 0.83
N GLU A 466 2.73 11.87 0.71
CA GLU A 466 3.84 11.09 1.24
C GLU A 466 3.81 11.09 2.77
N ALA A 467 3.60 12.25 3.39
CA ALA A 467 3.41 12.35 4.83
C ALA A 467 2.19 11.53 5.32
N ILE A 468 1.09 11.49 4.52
CA ILE A 468 -0.10 10.68 4.83
C ILE A 468 0.23 9.18 4.81
N LEU A 469 1.00 8.72 3.82
CA LEU A 469 1.32 7.30 3.64
C LEU A 469 2.37 6.79 4.62
N THR A 470 3.28 7.66 5.06
CA THR A 470 4.36 7.30 6.00
C THR A 470 4.00 7.49 7.46
N GLY A 471 2.76 7.92 7.77
CA GLY A 471 2.32 8.21 9.14
C GLY A 471 3.03 9.42 9.75
N GLY A 472 3.59 10.31 8.91
CA GLY A 472 4.30 11.51 9.36
C GLY A 472 3.37 12.51 10.05
N ASP A 473 3.93 13.25 11.01
CA ASP A 473 3.24 14.31 11.73
C ASP A 473 2.70 15.36 10.74
N PHE A 474 1.39 15.54 10.70
CA PHE A 474 0.74 16.62 9.93
C PHE A 474 0.97 17.94 10.66
N GLY A 475 2.16 18.52 10.51
CA GLY A 475 2.58 19.75 11.18
C GLY A 475 1.79 21.01 10.78
#